data_e249299900900793d7086dd77aa062a2
#
_entry.id   e249299900900793d7086dd77aa062a2
#
_cell.length_a   1.000
_cell.length_b   1.000
_cell.length_c   1.000
_cell.angle_alpha   90.00
_cell.angle_beta   90.00
_cell.angle_gamma   90.00
#
_symmetry.space_group_name_H-M   'P 1'
#
loop_
_entity.id
_entity.type
_entity.pdbx_description
1 polymer ?
#
loop_
_entity_poly.entity_id
_entity_poly.type
_entity_poly.pdbx_seq_one_letter_code
_entity_poly.pdbx_strand_id
1 'polypeptide(L)'
;VWSGNENLLKRLRLFERDSAVISPENSTGTDSPLPSPEQQLRHALRKGMEDFILKSGYGAVCLNLLENSASLLLAELLKETCPSLEVTGFLPSLPGIPEETRERVQAFAGTAGIGVRTVSFPAKAGGLDEKAAIAWLMRQWAEEEGALLLSSLTGTDIMTAPRFLPAALAADFMPLGDLYETELANVFPGFISPAPEAARRDGFLIRLHR
;
A
#
# COMPACT_ATOMS: atom_id res chain seq x y z
N VAL A 1 -23.98 1.73 19.72
CA VAL A 1 -25.38 1.88 20.18
C VAL A 1 -25.42 2.91 21.29
N TRP A 2 -26.38 3.83 21.25
CA TRP A 2 -26.56 4.93 22.19
C TRP A 2 -27.85 4.75 22.97
N SER A 3 -27.86 5.18 24.22
CA SER A 3 -29.10 5.27 25.01
C SER A 3 -29.89 6.54 24.64
N GLY A 4 -31.16 6.61 25.06
CA GLY A 4 -31.96 7.83 24.92
C GLY A 4 -31.40 9.08 25.64
N ASN A 5 -30.43 8.89 26.53
CA ASN A 5 -29.73 9.96 27.25
C ASN A 5 -28.33 10.23 26.65
N GLU A 6 -28.09 9.86 25.39
CA GLU A 6 -26.84 10.08 24.67
C GLU A 6 -25.61 9.37 25.27
N ASN A 7 -25.80 8.42 26.17
CA ASN A 7 -24.70 7.60 26.69
C ASN A 7 -24.38 6.46 25.73
N LEU A 8 -23.10 6.26 25.44
CA LEU A 8 -22.66 5.13 24.63
C LEU A 8 -22.79 3.83 25.45
N LEU A 9 -23.70 2.97 25.04
CA LEU A 9 -23.95 1.69 25.70
C LEU A 9 -22.96 0.62 25.31
N LYS A 10 -22.64 0.54 24.02
CA LYS A 10 -21.71 -0.43 23.47
C LYS A 10 -21.14 0.04 22.16
N ARG A 11 -19.84 -0.12 21.99
CA ARG A 11 -19.14 0.00 20.72
C ARG A 11 -18.81 -1.40 20.21
N LEU A 12 -19.18 -1.66 18.97
CA LEU A 12 -18.73 -2.88 18.28
C LEU A 12 -17.31 -2.68 17.75
N ARG A 13 -16.60 -3.79 17.49
CA ARG A 13 -15.25 -3.74 16.92
C ARG A 13 -15.28 -3.06 15.56
N LEU A 14 -14.23 -2.28 15.29
CA LEU A 14 -14.10 -1.61 14.01
C LEU A 14 -13.61 -2.61 12.95
N PHE A 15 -14.20 -2.54 11.76
CA PHE A 15 -13.81 -3.32 10.58
C PHE A 15 -13.92 -4.84 10.73
N GLU A 16 -14.56 -5.34 11.78
CA GLU A 16 -14.77 -6.76 12.04
C GLU A 16 -16.25 -7.09 12.19
N ARG A 17 -16.61 -8.36 11.94
CA ARG A 17 -17.93 -8.84 12.32
C ARG A 17 -18.01 -8.90 13.83
N ASP A 18 -18.93 -8.16 14.40
CA ASP A 18 -19.16 -8.16 15.83
C ASP A 18 -20.66 -7.98 16.12
N SER A 19 -21.11 -8.54 17.22
CA SER A 19 -22.50 -8.42 17.67
C SER A 19 -22.53 -8.31 19.20
N ALA A 20 -23.50 -7.57 19.71
CA ALA A 20 -23.71 -7.44 21.13
C ALA A 20 -25.19 -7.44 21.46
N VAL A 21 -25.51 -8.15 22.53
CA VAL A 21 -26.84 -8.07 23.17
C VAL A 21 -26.76 -6.96 24.20
N ILE A 22 -27.69 -6.02 24.14
CA ILE A 22 -27.76 -4.88 25.02
C ILE A 22 -29.04 -4.97 25.83
N SER A 23 -28.91 -4.99 27.16
CA SER A 23 -30.04 -4.82 28.08
C SER A 23 -30.11 -3.35 28.49
N PRO A 24 -31.26 -2.69 28.36
CA PRO A 24 -31.42 -1.31 28.78
C PRO A 24 -31.16 -1.08 30.27
N GLU A 25 -31.30 -2.14 31.07
CA GLU A 25 -31.19 -2.06 32.53
C GLU A 25 -29.73 -2.19 33.04
N ASN A 26 -28.82 -2.72 32.24
CA ASN A 26 -27.42 -3.00 32.64
C ASN A 26 -26.41 -2.19 31.85
N SER A 27 -26.68 -0.95 31.54
CA SER A 27 -25.83 -0.07 30.77
C SER A 27 -24.70 0.59 31.58
N THR A 28 -23.90 -0.21 32.29
CA THR A 28 -22.56 0.23 32.68
C THR A 28 -21.62 0.03 31.52
N GLY A 29 -21.59 1.00 30.62
CA GLY A 29 -20.71 0.96 29.46
C GLY A 29 -19.25 0.98 29.86
N THR A 30 -18.64 -0.21 29.91
CA THR A 30 -17.18 -0.31 29.89
C THR A 30 -16.74 -0.10 28.44
N ASP A 31 -16.57 1.15 28.08
CA ASP A 31 -16.17 1.53 26.75
C ASP A 31 -14.63 1.52 26.67
N SER A 32 -14.08 0.60 25.91
CA SER A 32 -12.68 0.70 25.55
C SER A 32 -12.47 1.99 24.74
N PRO A 33 -11.44 2.78 25.00
CA PRO A 33 -11.18 3.98 24.22
C PRO A 33 -11.09 3.63 22.73
N LEU A 34 -11.53 4.56 21.88
CA LEU A 34 -11.34 4.41 20.45
C LEU A 34 -9.83 4.33 20.17
N PRO A 35 -9.40 3.40 19.30
CA PRO A 35 -8.05 3.45 18.76
C PRO A 35 -7.78 4.82 18.14
N SER A 36 -6.52 5.24 18.10
CA SER A 36 -6.16 6.48 17.41
C SER A 36 -6.57 6.43 15.92
N PRO A 37 -6.78 7.58 15.27
CA PRO A 37 -7.08 7.62 13.84
C PRO A 37 -6.09 6.80 13.00
N GLU A 38 -4.80 6.84 13.37
CA GLU A 38 -3.73 6.09 12.71
C GLU A 38 -3.92 4.58 12.88
N GLN A 39 -4.24 4.12 14.08
CA GLN A 39 -4.53 2.71 14.34
C GLN A 39 -5.78 2.24 13.60
N GLN A 40 -6.79 3.09 13.52
CA GLN A 40 -8.01 2.80 12.76
C GLN A 40 -7.70 2.66 11.27
N LEU A 41 -6.92 3.57 10.69
CA LEU A 41 -6.53 3.51 9.28
C LEU A 41 -5.69 2.27 8.98
N ARG A 42 -4.69 1.97 9.82
CA ARG A 42 -3.90 0.74 9.67
C ARG A 42 -4.77 -0.51 9.70
N HIS A 43 -5.73 -0.57 10.62
CA HIS A 43 -6.65 -1.70 10.73
C HIS A 43 -7.57 -1.80 9.50
N ALA A 44 -8.11 -0.67 9.03
CA ALA A 44 -8.93 -0.61 7.83
C ALA A 44 -8.19 -1.11 6.59
N LEU A 45 -6.96 -0.63 6.38
CA LEU A 45 -6.10 -1.06 5.27
C LEU A 45 -5.83 -2.57 5.31
N ARG A 46 -5.40 -3.08 6.46
CA ARG A 46 -5.13 -4.51 6.63
C ARG A 46 -6.38 -5.33 6.35
N LYS A 47 -7.50 -4.96 6.92
CA LYS A 47 -8.75 -5.70 6.74
C LYS A 47 -9.28 -5.64 5.32
N GLY A 48 -9.21 -4.47 4.68
CA GLY A 48 -9.57 -4.31 3.27
C GLY A 48 -8.69 -5.15 2.34
N MET A 49 -7.38 -5.16 2.57
CA MET A 49 -6.44 -5.98 1.80
C MET A 49 -6.68 -7.47 2.00
N GLU A 50 -6.81 -7.92 3.26
CA GLU A 50 -7.11 -9.31 3.58
C GLU A 50 -8.38 -9.79 2.87
N ASP A 51 -9.46 -9.05 3.04
CA ASP A 51 -10.76 -9.40 2.45
C ASP A 51 -10.72 -9.43 0.92
N PHE A 52 -10.05 -8.46 0.30
CA PHE A 52 -9.92 -8.41 -1.15
C PHE A 52 -9.10 -9.59 -1.69
N ILE A 53 -7.93 -9.82 -1.11
CA ILE A 53 -7.01 -10.89 -1.54
C ILE A 53 -7.66 -12.26 -1.35
N LEU A 54 -8.25 -12.52 -0.19
CA LEU A 54 -8.92 -13.80 0.07
C LEU A 54 -10.10 -14.06 -0.86
N LYS A 55 -10.86 -13.01 -1.20
CA LYS A 55 -12.03 -13.13 -2.08
C LYS A 55 -11.64 -13.19 -3.56
N SER A 56 -10.48 -12.67 -3.93
CA SER A 56 -9.99 -12.73 -5.31
C SER A 56 -9.60 -14.14 -5.76
N GLY A 57 -9.25 -15.01 -4.79
CA GLY A 57 -8.85 -16.39 -5.05
C GLY A 57 -7.41 -16.55 -5.57
N TYR A 58 -6.63 -15.48 -5.63
CA TYR A 58 -5.22 -15.55 -6.01
C TYR A 58 -4.35 -16.10 -4.87
N GLY A 59 -3.43 -17.01 -5.23
CA GLY A 59 -2.44 -17.56 -4.29
C GLY A 59 -1.14 -16.76 -4.21
N ALA A 60 -0.92 -15.86 -5.13
CA ALA A 60 0.27 -15.03 -5.23
C ALA A 60 -0.09 -13.57 -5.52
N VAL A 61 0.79 -12.67 -5.10
CA VAL A 61 0.67 -11.23 -5.31
C VAL A 61 1.98 -10.67 -5.85
N CYS A 62 1.87 -9.73 -6.75
CA CYS A 62 3.02 -8.95 -7.20
C CYS A 62 2.78 -7.44 -7.04
N LEU A 63 3.86 -6.72 -6.77
CA LEU A 63 3.84 -5.26 -6.63
C LEU A 63 5.13 -4.64 -7.12
N ASN A 64 5.08 -3.36 -7.48
CA ASN A 64 6.27 -2.59 -7.77
C ASN A 64 7.00 -2.25 -6.46
N LEU A 65 8.27 -2.60 -6.38
CA LEU A 65 9.10 -2.39 -5.18
C LEU A 65 10.10 -1.26 -5.44
N LEU A 66 9.76 -0.08 -4.95
CA LEU A 66 10.56 1.14 -5.07
C LEU A 66 11.00 1.63 -3.69
N GLU A 67 12.07 2.43 -3.65
CA GLU A 67 12.48 3.13 -2.43
C GLU A 67 11.57 4.36 -2.20
N ASN A 68 10.28 4.13 -2.03
CA ASN A 68 9.34 5.14 -1.57
C ASN A 68 8.46 4.58 -0.46
N SER A 69 7.97 5.46 0.40
CA SER A 69 7.19 5.08 1.57
C SER A 69 5.96 4.24 1.24
N ALA A 70 5.26 4.56 0.17
CA ALA A 70 4.04 3.86 -0.22
C ALA A 70 4.31 2.41 -0.65
N SER A 71 5.36 2.19 -1.44
CA SER A 71 5.74 0.86 -1.91
C SER A 71 6.21 -0.04 -0.75
N LEU A 72 7.05 0.49 0.13
CA LEU A 72 7.57 -0.26 1.28
C LEU A 72 6.45 -0.54 2.29
N LEU A 73 5.58 0.44 2.55
CA LEU A 73 4.41 0.27 3.41
C LEU A 73 3.47 -0.81 2.88
N LEU A 74 3.16 -0.79 1.59
CA LEU A 74 2.30 -1.81 0.98
C LEU A 74 2.90 -3.21 1.14
N ALA A 75 4.21 -3.34 0.92
CA ALA A 75 4.93 -4.59 1.07
C ALA A 75 4.89 -5.10 2.53
N GLU A 76 5.09 -4.23 3.51
CA GLU A 76 4.98 -4.57 4.93
C GLU A 76 3.57 -4.99 5.31
N LEU A 77 2.56 -4.20 4.94
CA LEU A 77 1.16 -4.51 5.22
C LEU A 77 0.73 -5.85 4.62
N LEU A 78 1.20 -6.18 3.42
CA LEU A 78 0.94 -7.49 2.81
C LEU A 78 1.46 -8.63 3.66
N LYS A 79 2.69 -8.55 4.11
CA LYS A 79 3.31 -9.62 4.92
C LYS A 79 2.70 -9.72 6.32
N GLU A 80 2.30 -8.61 6.92
CA GLU A 80 1.56 -8.61 8.18
C GLU A 80 0.16 -9.23 8.04
N THR A 81 -0.51 -8.96 6.93
CA THR A 81 -1.91 -9.33 6.71
C THR A 81 -2.06 -10.75 6.20
N CYS A 82 -1.21 -11.14 5.26
CA CYS A 82 -1.23 -12.44 4.59
C CYS A 82 0.17 -13.09 4.62
N PRO A 83 0.67 -13.54 5.79
CA PRO A 83 2.05 -14.02 5.94
C PRO A 83 2.37 -15.25 5.09
N SER A 84 1.38 -16.08 4.78
CA SER A 84 1.53 -17.26 3.92
C SER A 84 1.44 -16.98 2.42
N LEU A 85 1.12 -15.75 2.05
CA LEU A 85 0.98 -15.37 0.65
C LEU A 85 2.34 -15.28 -0.02
N GLU A 86 2.45 -15.83 -1.23
CA GLU A 86 3.62 -15.61 -2.06
C GLU A 86 3.61 -14.17 -2.59
N VAL A 87 4.63 -13.40 -2.24
CA VAL A 87 4.75 -12.00 -2.63
C VAL A 87 6.01 -11.81 -3.45
N THR A 88 5.86 -11.30 -4.66
CA THR A 88 6.96 -10.92 -5.54
C THR A 88 7.00 -9.42 -5.76
N GLY A 89 8.12 -8.81 -5.38
CA GLY A 89 8.43 -7.41 -5.64
C GLY A 89 9.16 -7.23 -6.96
N PHE A 90 8.65 -6.38 -7.85
CA PHE A 90 9.36 -5.97 -9.05
C PHE A 90 10.26 -4.78 -8.73
N LEU A 91 11.55 -4.97 -8.91
CA LEU A 91 12.55 -3.94 -8.77
C LEU A 91 13.00 -3.49 -10.17
N PRO A 92 12.52 -2.32 -10.65
CA PRO A 92 12.88 -1.84 -11.97
C PRO A 92 14.35 -1.40 -12.01
N SER A 93 15.08 -1.89 -13.01
CA SER A 93 16.44 -1.43 -13.31
C SER A 93 16.36 -0.24 -14.26
N LEU A 94 16.17 0.95 -13.70
CA LEU A 94 16.07 2.20 -14.45
C LEU A 94 17.41 2.95 -14.46
N PRO A 95 17.76 3.62 -15.57
CA PRO A 95 18.88 4.57 -15.58
C PRO A 95 18.64 5.67 -14.51
N GLY A 96 19.66 5.92 -13.69
CA GLY A 96 19.57 6.96 -12.66
C GLY A 96 19.15 6.49 -11.27
N ILE A 97 18.72 5.24 -11.09
CA ILE A 97 18.57 4.66 -9.76
C ILE A 97 19.96 4.21 -9.27
N PRO A 98 20.48 4.79 -8.16
CA PRO A 98 21.76 4.39 -7.59
C PRO A 98 21.73 2.89 -7.19
N GLU A 99 22.88 2.21 -7.33
CA GLU A 99 23.02 0.81 -6.90
C GLU A 99 22.72 0.64 -5.42
N GLU A 100 23.17 1.57 -4.59
CA GLU A 100 22.90 1.59 -3.15
C GLU A 100 21.39 1.58 -2.84
N THR A 101 20.58 2.28 -3.63
CA THR A 101 19.10 2.26 -3.51
C THR A 101 18.55 0.87 -3.80
N ARG A 102 19.05 0.22 -4.85
CA ARG A 102 18.63 -1.15 -5.19
C ARG A 102 19.02 -2.14 -4.09
N GLU A 103 20.22 -2.04 -3.57
CA GLU A 103 20.69 -2.88 -2.46
C GLU A 103 19.83 -2.71 -1.21
N ARG A 104 19.46 -1.47 -0.84
CA ARG A 104 18.56 -1.20 0.29
C ARG A 104 17.18 -1.82 0.11
N VAL A 105 16.59 -1.67 -1.07
CA VAL A 105 15.29 -2.27 -1.38
C VAL A 105 15.36 -3.79 -1.36
N GLN A 106 16.41 -4.39 -1.89
CA GLN A 106 16.63 -5.84 -1.84
C GLN A 106 16.82 -6.34 -0.41
N ALA A 107 17.59 -5.62 0.42
CA ALA A 107 17.77 -5.96 1.82
C ALA A 107 16.43 -5.88 2.60
N PHE A 108 15.62 -4.85 2.36
CA PHE A 108 14.28 -4.74 2.91
C PHE A 108 13.40 -5.93 2.50
N ALA A 109 13.36 -6.25 1.21
CA ALA A 109 12.58 -7.35 0.69
C ALA A 109 12.99 -8.69 1.31
N GLY A 110 14.30 -8.93 1.45
CA GLY A 110 14.83 -10.12 2.12
C GLY A 110 14.38 -10.22 3.57
N THR A 111 14.41 -9.11 4.32
CA THR A 111 13.93 -9.06 5.70
C THR A 111 12.41 -9.30 5.79
N ALA A 112 11.66 -8.76 4.85
CA ALA A 112 10.21 -8.93 4.78
C ALA A 112 9.77 -10.29 4.22
N GLY A 113 10.69 -11.14 3.74
CA GLY A 113 10.37 -12.41 3.11
C GLY A 113 9.63 -12.25 1.78
N ILE A 114 10.01 -11.24 0.99
CA ILE A 114 9.45 -10.93 -0.33
C ILE A 114 10.43 -11.39 -1.40
N GLY A 115 9.97 -12.17 -2.37
CA GLY A 115 10.74 -12.50 -3.57
C GLY A 115 11.02 -11.24 -4.40
N VAL A 116 12.25 -11.08 -4.92
CA VAL A 116 12.59 -9.93 -5.77
C VAL A 116 12.87 -10.38 -7.18
N ARG A 117 12.18 -9.73 -8.13
CA ARG A 117 12.46 -9.89 -9.56
C ARG A 117 12.93 -8.56 -10.13
N THR A 118 14.18 -8.50 -10.57
CA THR A 118 14.70 -7.32 -11.26
C THR A 118 14.22 -7.30 -12.70
N VAL A 119 13.60 -6.20 -13.09
CA VAL A 119 13.11 -6.00 -14.46
C VAL A 119 13.98 -4.94 -15.13
N SER A 120 14.71 -5.37 -16.15
CA SER A 120 15.51 -4.48 -17.01
C SER A 120 14.67 -4.03 -18.19
N PHE A 121 14.73 -2.76 -18.47
CA PHE A 121 14.00 -2.17 -19.59
C PHE A 121 14.90 -2.00 -20.80
N PRO A 122 14.51 -2.45 -21.99
CA PRO A 122 15.29 -2.18 -23.20
C PRO A 122 15.24 -0.66 -23.47
N ALA A 123 16.40 -0.04 -23.62
CA ALA A 123 16.58 1.41 -23.79
C ALA A 123 15.80 2.06 -24.95
N LYS A 124 15.08 1.29 -25.75
CA LYS A 124 14.23 1.73 -26.86
C LYS A 124 12.95 0.89 -26.94
N ALA A 125 12.03 1.09 -26.04
CA ALA A 125 10.70 0.48 -26.16
C ALA A 125 9.76 1.35 -26.98
N GLY A 126 10.06 1.55 -28.25
CA GLY A 126 9.09 2.03 -29.23
C GLY A 126 8.29 3.31 -28.92
N GLY A 127 8.84 4.22 -28.09
CA GLY A 127 8.15 5.48 -27.75
C GLY A 127 7.16 5.37 -26.57
N LEU A 128 7.04 4.21 -25.94
CA LEU A 128 6.31 4.10 -24.68
C LEU A 128 7.07 4.80 -23.55
N ASP A 129 6.34 5.53 -22.70
CA ASP A 129 6.88 6.01 -21.44
C ASP A 129 7.38 4.80 -20.63
N GLU A 130 8.61 4.89 -20.11
CA GLU A 130 9.29 3.83 -19.37
C GLU A 130 8.43 3.26 -18.23
N LYS A 131 7.64 4.12 -17.57
CA LYS A 131 6.74 3.72 -16.48
C LYS A 131 5.54 2.92 -16.97
N ALA A 132 4.97 3.30 -18.10
CA ALA A 132 3.87 2.57 -18.73
C ALA A 132 4.33 1.18 -19.18
N ALA A 133 5.54 1.11 -19.67
CA ALA A 133 6.10 -0.15 -20.12
C ALA A 133 6.46 -1.10 -18.97
N ILE A 134 6.95 -0.60 -17.83
CA ILE A 134 7.12 -1.39 -16.60
C ILE A 134 5.77 -1.92 -16.12
N ALA A 135 4.75 -1.07 -16.07
CA ALA A 135 3.41 -1.48 -15.67
C ALA A 135 2.84 -2.58 -16.56
N TRP A 136 3.08 -2.47 -17.86
CA TRP A 136 2.66 -3.50 -18.82
C TRP A 136 3.40 -4.83 -18.62
N LEU A 137 4.72 -4.78 -18.42
CA LEU A 137 5.51 -5.99 -18.14
C LEU A 137 5.08 -6.67 -16.84
N MET A 138 4.81 -5.89 -15.81
CA MET A 138 4.27 -6.40 -14.54
C MET A 138 2.91 -7.05 -14.75
N ARG A 139 2.05 -6.45 -15.57
CA ARG A 139 0.74 -7.02 -15.89
C ARG A 139 0.86 -8.35 -16.62
N GLN A 140 1.70 -8.42 -17.66
CA GLN A 140 1.95 -9.68 -18.36
C GLN A 140 2.44 -10.79 -17.43
N TRP A 141 3.44 -10.46 -16.60
CA TRP A 141 3.97 -11.45 -15.66
C TRP A 141 2.90 -11.89 -14.64
N ALA A 142 2.11 -10.96 -14.12
CA ALA A 142 1.03 -11.29 -13.20
C ALA A 142 0.01 -12.26 -13.84
N GLU A 143 -0.30 -12.07 -15.10
CA GLU A 143 -1.18 -12.96 -15.86
C GLU A 143 -0.55 -14.36 -16.11
N GLU A 144 0.73 -14.40 -16.48
CA GLU A 144 1.46 -15.63 -16.69
C GLU A 144 1.58 -16.50 -15.42
N GLU A 145 1.80 -15.87 -14.28
CA GLU A 145 1.96 -16.55 -13.00
C GLU A 145 0.63 -16.71 -12.23
N GLY A 146 -0.47 -16.18 -12.75
CA GLY A 146 -1.74 -16.18 -12.06
C GLY A 146 -1.70 -15.40 -10.73
N ALA A 147 -0.95 -14.30 -10.67
CA ALA A 147 -0.77 -13.46 -9.50
C ALA A 147 -1.63 -12.20 -9.56
N LEU A 148 -2.08 -11.73 -8.40
CA LEU A 148 -2.78 -10.46 -8.26
C LEU A 148 -1.79 -9.30 -8.34
N LEU A 149 -1.99 -8.37 -9.25
CA LEU A 149 -1.14 -7.18 -9.38
C LEU A 149 -1.64 -6.04 -8.50
N LEU A 150 -0.82 -5.64 -7.53
CA LEU A 150 -1.09 -4.49 -6.66
C LEU A 150 -0.29 -3.25 -7.11
N SER A 151 -0.93 -2.09 -6.98
CA SER A 151 -0.27 -0.80 -7.15
C SER A 151 -0.08 -0.10 -5.81
N SER A 152 1.11 0.46 -5.61
CA SER A 152 1.42 1.31 -4.46
C SER A 152 1.13 2.80 -4.70
N LEU A 153 0.48 3.15 -5.82
CA LEU A 153 0.11 4.52 -6.10
C LEU A 153 -0.88 5.05 -5.06
N THR A 154 -0.63 6.27 -4.64
CA THR A 154 -1.47 7.00 -3.69
C THR A 154 -2.46 7.91 -4.39
N GLY A 155 -3.45 8.42 -3.66
CA GLY A 155 -4.33 9.48 -4.16
C GLY A 155 -3.56 10.72 -4.61
N THR A 156 -2.45 11.05 -3.95
CA THR A 156 -1.54 12.14 -4.36
C THR A 156 -0.96 11.88 -5.74
N ASP A 157 -0.46 10.66 -6.00
CA ASP A 157 0.11 10.28 -7.30
C ASP A 157 -0.93 10.41 -8.42
N ILE A 158 -2.13 9.89 -8.19
CA ILE A 158 -3.22 9.90 -9.16
C ILE A 158 -3.63 11.33 -9.51
N MET A 159 -3.75 12.19 -8.50
CA MET A 159 -4.22 13.57 -8.67
C MET A 159 -3.17 14.51 -9.25
N THR A 160 -1.89 14.31 -8.88
CA THR A 160 -0.82 15.26 -9.25
C THR A 160 0.01 14.83 -10.46
N ALA A 161 -0.04 13.56 -10.81
CA ALA A 161 0.79 13.01 -11.87
C ALA A 161 -0.01 12.06 -12.80
N PRO A 162 -0.85 12.60 -13.71
CA PRO A 162 -1.66 11.81 -14.64
C PRO A 162 -0.85 10.79 -15.48
N ARG A 163 0.47 11.00 -15.60
CA ARG A 163 1.40 10.05 -16.25
C ARG A 163 1.48 8.68 -15.57
N PHE A 164 1.01 8.56 -14.32
CA PHE A 164 0.93 7.28 -13.61
C PHE A 164 -0.37 6.52 -13.86
N LEU A 165 -1.33 7.15 -14.51
CA LEU A 165 -2.62 6.54 -14.80
C LEU A 165 -2.51 5.18 -15.52
N PRO A 166 -1.62 4.99 -16.51
CA PRO A 166 -1.44 3.67 -17.12
C PRO A 166 -1.01 2.60 -16.11
N ALA A 167 -0.14 2.94 -15.16
CA ALA A 167 0.29 2.01 -14.12
C ALA A 167 -0.84 1.72 -13.11
N ALA A 168 -1.66 2.72 -12.79
CA ALA A 168 -2.85 2.53 -11.96
C ALA A 168 -3.87 1.61 -12.64
N LEU A 169 -4.15 1.84 -13.91
CA LEU A 169 -5.11 1.05 -14.68
C LEU A 169 -4.64 -0.39 -14.97
N ALA A 170 -3.34 -0.65 -14.92
CA ALA A 170 -2.81 -2.00 -15.09
C ALA A 170 -2.98 -2.87 -13.84
N ALA A 171 -3.14 -2.28 -12.66
CA ALA A 171 -3.26 -3.01 -11.41
C ALA A 171 -4.69 -3.55 -11.20
N ASP A 172 -4.78 -4.68 -10.52
CA ASP A 172 -6.05 -5.27 -10.11
C ASP A 172 -6.60 -4.58 -8.85
N PHE A 173 -5.69 -4.06 -8.00
CA PHE A 173 -6.07 -3.40 -6.76
C PHE A 173 -5.05 -2.33 -6.34
N MET A 174 -5.54 -1.21 -5.84
CA MET A 174 -4.74 -0.08 -5.35
C MET A 174 -5.12 0.23 -3.89
N PRO A 175 -4.53 -0.47 -2.92
CA PRO A 175 -4.90 -0.31 -1.50
C PRO A 175 -4.72 1.10 -0.93
N LEU A 176 -3.80 1.89 -1.53
CA LEU A 176 -3.46 3.24 -1.09
C LEU A 176 -4.05 4.34 -2.00
N GLY A 177 -4.86 3.96 -2.99
CA GLY A 177 -5.31 4.87 -4.05
C GLY A 177 -6.22 6.01 -3.62
N ASP A 178 -6.87 5.90 -2.49
CA ASP A 178 -7.71 6.93 -1.86
C ASP A 178 -7.02 7.69 -0.71
N LEU A 179 -5.76 7.36 -0.41
CA LEU A 179 -4.99 8.00 0.64
C LEU A 179 -3.98 9.00 0.08
N TYR A 180 -3.88 10.14 0.73
CA TYR A 180 -2.85 11.13 0.44
C TYR A 180 -1.55 10.81 1.17
N GLU A 181 -0.41 11.22 0.58
CA GLU A 181 0.90 11.02 1.22
C GLU A 181 1.00 11.65 2.61
N THR A 182 0.31 12.76 2.86
CA THR A 182 0.23 13.40 4.18
C THR A 182 -0.47 12.53 5.21
N GLU A 183 -1.48 11.77 4.80
CA GLU A 183 -2.19 10.83 5.67
C GLU A 183 -1.31 9.61 5.99
N LEU A 184 -0.64 9.08 4.96
CA LEU A 184 0.33 7.99 5.14
C LEU A 184 1.47 8.41 6.07
N ALA A 185 1.96 9.64 5.93
CA ALA A 185 2.98 10.20 6.79
C ALA A 185 2.58 10.24 8.27
N ASN A 186 1.34 10.56 8.55
CA ASN A 186 0.82 10.62 9.91
C ASN A 186 0.66 9.22 10.53
N VAL A 187 0.30 8.23 9.69
CA VAL A 187 0.06 6.85 10.14
C VAL A 187 1.35 6.04 10.28
N PHE A 188 2.35 6.37 9.46
CA PHE A 188 3.60 5.62 9.37
C PHE A 188 4.83 6.54 9.40
N PRO A 189 5.06 7.26 10.49
CA PRO A 189 6.15 8.26 10.57
C PRO A 189 7.55 7.67 10.35
N GLY A 190 7.73 6.36 10.61
CA GLY A 190 8.98 5.65 10.37
C GLY A 190 9.26 5.34 8.89
N PHE A 191 8.25 5.42 8.04
CA PHE A 191 8.37 5.14 6.59
C PHE A 191 8.72 6.36 5.76
N ILE A 192 8.65 7.55 6.32
CA ILE A 192 9.15 8.74 5.65
C ILE A 192 10.66 8.75 5.82
N SER A 193 11.34 7.95 5.03
CA SER A 193 12.75 8.18 4.81
C SER A 193 12.90 9.57 4.18
N PRO A 194 13.75 10.45 4.72
CA PRO A 194 14.04 11.70 4.02
C PRO A 194 14.51 11.30 2.62
N ALA A 195 13.73 11.69 1.60
CA ALA A 195 14.12 11.42 0.23
C ALA A 195 15.56 11.89 0.04
N PRO A 196 16.44 11.08 -0.55
CA PRO A 196 17.77 11.53 -0.88
C PRO A 196 17.69 12.86 -1.64
N GLU A 197 18.59 13.77 -1.39
CA GLU A 197 18.59 15.11 -2.03
C GLU A 197 18.46 15.03 -3.57
N ALA A 198 18.91 13.92 -4.16
CA ALA A 198 18.73 13.62 -5.58
C ALA A 198 17.24 13.45 -6.01
N ALA A 199 16.41 12.84 -5.19
CA ALA A 199 14.97 12.69 -5.48
C ALA A 199 14.22 14.04 -5.38
N ARG A 200 14.78 15.01 -4.65
CA ARG A 200 14.27 16.38 -4.60
C ARG A 200 14.52 17.15 -5.91
N ARG A 201 15.54 16.78 -6.69
CA ARG A 201 15.86 17.44 -7.97
C ARG A 201 14.92 17.09 -9.10
N ASP A 202 14.29 15.92 -9.07
CA ASP A 202 13.38 15.47 -10.13
C ASP A 202 11.93 15.93 -9.95
N GLY A 203 11.66 16.88 -9.06
CA GLY A 203 10.35 17.52 -8.92
C GLY A 203 9.27 16.66 -8.29
N PHE A 204 9.58 15.49 -7.77
CA PHE A 204 8.60 14.51 -7.30
C PHE A 204 8.14 14.72 -5.85
N LEU A 205 8.90 15.45 -5.04
CA LEU A 205 8.57 15.74 -3.64
C LEU A 205 8.53 17.24 -3.32
N ILE A 206 8.53 18.09 -4.32
CA ILE A 206 8.56 19.54 -4.11
C ILE A 206 7.17 20.10 -4.33
N ARG A 207 6.38 20.24 -3.30
CA ARG A 207 5.41 21.34 -3.08
C ARG A 207 4.23 21.02 -2.17
N LEU A 208 4.47 20.40 -1.03
CA LEU A 208 3.43 20.37 0.01
C LEU A 208 3.88 20.97 1.35
N HIS A 209 4.95 21.79 1.35
CA HIS A 209 5.27 22.68 2.47
C HIS A 209 5.14 24.13 2.03
N ARG A 210 3.89 24.63 1.94
CA ARG A 210 3.51 26.01 2.21
C ARG A 210 2.08 26.05 2.66
#